data_3dea4813fd905047704847601ee872f1
#
_entry.id   3dea4813fd905047704847601ee872f1
#
_cell.length_a   1.000
_cell.length_b   1.000
_cell.length_c   1.000
_cell.angle_alpha   90.00
_cell.angle_beta   90.00
_cell.angle_gamma   90.00
#
_symmetry.space_group_name_H-M   'P 1'
#
loop_
_entity.id
_entity.type
_entity.pdbx_description
1 polymer ?
#
loop_
_entity_poly.entity_id
_entity_poly.type
_entity_poly.pdbx_seq_one_letter_code
_entity_poly.pdbx_strand_id
1 'polypeptide(L)'
;PGMIGAVQLASQGALRAGAGMTVVSSPTVDPAHLNLPTEAVARPIPSGNWASEVLTDLERFQALLIGPGLGVDPETLAATAELIKHTPIPVVIDADALVAIAAYPDCLKGRGAPTVLTPHDGEFKTLTGSPPSIDRCASARSAAQHAIVLLKGPTTLVANPNGELIFVRSGDQRLATAGSGDVLAGIIGALFGHSPTHLAVAAAAHWHGRAATLAESSMVASDLPSLLQPARSAMLSP
;
A
#
# COMPACT_ATOMS: atom_id res chain seq x y z
N PRO A 1 16.46 11.76 -3.46
CA PRO A 1 16.02 11.27 -4.75
C PRO A 1 15.73 9.81 -4.63
N GLY A 2 14.44 9.55 -4.42
CA GLY A 2 13.94 8.28 -3.96
C GLY A 2 13.68 7.27 -5.07
N MET A 3 12.98 6.22 -4.73
CA MET A 3 12.58 5.13 -5.62
C MET A 3 11.44 5.60 -6.56
N ILE A 4 11.79 6.34 -7.61
CA ILE A 4 10.85 6.85 -8.62
C ILE A 4 9.98 5.73 -9.22
N GLY A 5 10.55 4.51 -9.36
CA GLY A 5 9.83 3.34 -9.84
C GLY A 5 8.71 2.83 -8.93
N ALA A 6 8.76 3.13 -7.63
CA ALA A 6 7.75 2.66 -6.67
C ALA A 6 6.35 3.18 -7.02
N VAL A 7 6.24 4.48 -7.29
CA VAL A 7 4.97 5.11 -7.67
C VAL A 7 4.43 4.56 -8.99
N GLN A 8 5.32 4.30 -9.95
CA GLN A 8 4.96 3.71 -11.24
C GLN A 8 4.38 2.30 -11.04
N LEU A 9 5.05 1.44 -10.27
CA LEU A 9 4.61 0.08 -9.97
C LEU A 9 3.27 0.07 -9.22
N ALA A 10 3.12 0.95 -8.23
CA ALA A 10 1.87 1.10 -7.49
C ALA A 10 0.72 1.53 -8.42
N SER A 11 0.95 2.51 -9.29
CA SER A 11 -0.05 2.97 -10.25
C SER A 11 -0.46 1.87 -11.23
N GLN A 12 0.51 1.11 -11.76
CA GLN A 12 0.23 -0.04 -12.62
C GLN A 12 -0.58 -1.12 -11.89
N GLY A 13 -0.20 -1.43 -10.64
CA GLY A 13 -0.93 -2.37 -9.78
C GLY A 13 -2.39 -1.94 -9.59
N ALA A 14 -2.63 -0.68 -9.28
CA ALA A 14 -3.98 -0.14 -9.08
C ALA A 14 -4.82 -0.20 -10.37
N LEU A 15 -4.29 0.29 -11.49
CA LEU A 15 -5.00 0.28 -12.78
C LEU A 15 -5.34 -1.13 -13.24
N ARG A 16 -4.39 -2.07 -13.13
CA ARG A 16 -4.62 -3.48 -13.49
C ARG A 16 -5.53 -4.21 -12.53
N ALA A 17 -5.66 -3.73 -11.29
CA ALA A 17 -6.63 -4.23 -10.32
C ALA A 17 -8.03 -3.65 -10.48
N GLY A 18 -8.25 -2.70 -11.38
CA GLY A 18 -9.55 -2.17 -11.75
C GLY A 18 -9.83 -0.75 -11.25
N ALA A 19 -8.82 -0.01 -10.78
CA ALA A 19 -8.99 1.42 -10.57
C ALA A 19 -9.32 2.10 -11.91
N GLY A 20 -10.46 2.81 -11.96
CA GLY A 20 -10.89 3.51 -13.18
C GLY A 20 -10.00 4.71 -13.52
N MET A 21 -9.34 5.30 -12.51
CA MET A 21 -8.40 6.40 -12.65
C MET A 21 -7.42 6.36 -11.49
N THR A 22 -6.15 6.63 -11.75
CA THR A 22 -5.15 6.92 -10.72
C THR A 22 -4.64 8.35 -10.90
N VAL A 23 -4.57 9.11 -9.82
CA VAL A 23 -3.95 10.43 -9.79
C VAL A 23 -2.69 10.33 -8.95
N VAL A 24 -1.58 10.76 -9.51
CA VAL A 24 -0.26 10.68 -8.87
C VAL A 24 0.25 12.08 -8.57
N SER A 25 0.62 12.28 -7.33
CA SER A 25 1.27 13.50 -6.85
C SER A 25 2.55 13.15 -6.08
N SER A 26 3.54 14.01 -6.13
CA SER A 26 4.75 13.91 -5.33
C SER A 26 5.19 15.30 -4.88
N PRO A 27 5.51 15.50 -3.59
CA PRO A 27 6.01 16.78 -3.11
C PRO A 27 7.48 17.03 -3.46
N THR A 28 8.22 15.97 -3.85
CA THR A 28 9.68 16.02 -4.05
C THR A 28 10.09 15.95 -5.52
N VAL A 29 9.23 15.42 -6.38
CA VAL A 29 9.49 15.25 -7.81
C VAL A 29 8.28 15.72 -8.57
N ASP A 30 8.47 16.55 -9.61
CA ASP A 30 7.38 16.88 -10.51
C ASP A 30 6.83 15.60 -11.17
N PRO A 31 5.54 15.28 -10.99
CA PRO A 31 4.95 14.07 -11.54
C PRO A 31 5.09 13.93 -13.06
N ALA A 32 5.28 15.05 -13.78
CA ALA A 32 5.54 15.03 -15.22
C ALA A 32 6.88 14.34 -15.59
N HIS A 33 7.81 14.24 -14.62
CA HIS A 33 9.08 13.54 -14.77
C HIS A 33 9.04 12.09 -14.28
N LEU A 34 7.89 11.63 -13.75
CA LEU A 34 7.68 10.24 -13.41
C LEU A 34 7.26 9.48 -14.66
N ASN A 35 7.84 8.32 -14.89
CA ASN A 35 7.44 7.45 -16.00
C ASN A 35 6.13 6.72 -15.65
N LEU A 36 5.02 7.46 -15.58
CA LEU A 36 3.71 6.94 -15.20
C LEU A 36 3.08 6.12 -16.32
N PRO A 37 2.17 5.18 -16.00
CA PRO A 37 1.29 4.59 -16.99
C PRO A 37 0.51 5.65 -17.76
N THR A 38 0.21 5.41 -19.03
CA THR A 38 -0.53 6.35 -19.89
C THR A 38 -1.88 6.77 -19.30
N GLU A 39 -2.51 5.87 -18.56
CA GLU A 39 -3.83 6.06 -17.93
C GLU A 39 -3.76 6.79 -16.58
N ALA A 40 -2.57 7.03 -16.05
CA ALA A 40 -2.39 7.75 -14.79
C ALA A 40 -2.31 9.27 -15.04
N VAL A 41 -2.97 10.02 -14.20
CA VAL A 41 -2.97 11.49 -14.24
C VAL A 41 -1.87 12.02 -13.31
N ALA A 42 -0.91 12.74 -13.89
CA ALA A 42 0.09 13.49 -13.12
C ALA A 42 -0.53 14.78 -12.56
N ARG A 43 -0.51 14.95 -11.24
CA ARG A 43 -0.99 16.16 -10.57
C ARG A 43 0.14 16.80 -9.79
N PRO A 44 0.69 17.92 -10.23
CA PRO A 44 1.67 18.69 -9.46
C PRO A 44 1.05 19.20 -8.15
N ILE A 45 1.85 19.14 -7.08
CA ILE A 45 1.51 19.75 -5.78
C ILE A 45 2.70 20.58 -5.29
N PRO A 46 2.46 21.66 -4.52
CA PRO A 46 3.54 22.48 -3.99
C PRO A 46 4.37 21.67 -2.97
N SER A 47 5.69 21.90 -2.93
CA SER A 47 6.57 21.19 -2.00
C SER A 47 6.34 21.60 -0.53
N GLY A 48 5.90 22.81 -0.25
CA GLY A 48 5.80 23.32 1.12
C GLY A 48 4.54 22.87 1.87
N ASN A 49 3.36 23.03 1.29
CA ASN A 49 2.07 22.77 1.95
C ASN A 49 1.28 21.65 1.26
N TRP A 50 1.99 20.64 0.81
CA TRP A 50 1.44 19.60 -0.04
C TRP A 50 0.32 18.79 0.61
N ALA A 51 0.41 18.53 1.92
CA ALA A 51 -0.61 17.75 2.64
C ALA A 51 -1.98 18.45 2.62
N SER A 52 -2.02 19.75 2.89
CA SER A 52 -3.25 20.54 2.82
C SER A 52 -3.80 20.62 1.40
N GLU A 53 -2.91 20.76 0.40
CA GLU A 53 -3.32 20.77 -1.00
C GLU A 53 -3.97 19.44 -1.42
N VAL A 54 -3.41 18.31 -0.98
CA VAL A 54 -4.00 16.99 -1.26
C VAL A 54 -5.36 16.86 -0.59
N LEU A 55 -5.55 17.37 0.63
CA LEU A 55 -6.82 17.30 1.35
C LEU A 55 -7.98 18.03 0.65
N THR A 56 -7.70 19.04 -0.18
CA THR A 56 -8.74 19.92 -0.74
C THR A 56 -9.79 19.20 -1.60
N ASP A 57 -9.45 18.08 -2.23
CA ASP A 57 -10.34 17.36 -3.14
C ASP A 57 -10.33 15.83 -2.96
N LEU A 58 -9.82 15.34 -1.83
CA LEU A 58 -9.74 13.89 -1.56
C LEU A 58 -11.09 13.19 -1.57
N GLU A 59 -12.16 13.86 -1.19
CA GLU A 59 -13.52 13.27 -1.13
C GLU A 59 -14.03 12.74 -2.49
N ARG A 60 -13.45 13.22 -3.59
CA ARG A 60 -13.79 12.71 -4.94
C ARG A 60 -13.13 11.37 -5.28
N PHE A 61 -12.21 10.87 -4.43
CA PHE A 61 -11.52 9.60 -4.60
C PHE A 61 -12.03 8.54 -3.64
N GLN A 62 -11.89 7.26 -4.01
CA GLN A 62 -12.31 6.14 -3.18
C GLN A 62 -11.25 5.70 -2.17
N ALA A 63 -9.98 5.92 -2.46
CA ALA A 63 -8.88 5.61 -1.54
C ALA A 63 -7.66 6.49 -1.82
N LEU A 64 -6.84 6.67 -0.78
CA LEU A 64 -5.50 7.23 -0.86
C LEU A 64 -4.48 6.12 -0.62
N LEU A 65 -3.51 5.95 -1.50
CA LEU A 65 -2.27 5.21 -1.26
C LEU A 65 -1.16 6.21 -1.00
N ILE A 66 -0.47 6.07 0.11
CA ILE A 66 0.63 6.96 0.50
C ILE A 66 1.84 6.17 0.98
N GLY A 67 3.02 6.62 0.59
CA GLY A 67 4.31 6.12 1.08
C GLY A 67 5.31 5.70 0.02
N PRO A 68 4.94 4.96 -1.04
CA PRO A 68 5.91 4.55 -2.05
C PRO A 68 6.71 5.72 -2.63
N GLY A 69 8.02 5.77 -2.32
CA GLY A 69 8.92 6.80 -2.83
C GLY A 69 8.72 8.23 -2.30
N LEU A 70 8.03 8.38 -1.17
CA LEU A 70 7.68 9.68 -0.60
C LEU A 70 8.87 10.42 0.03
N GLY A 71 9.81 9.66 0.64
CA GLY A 71 10.92 10.18 1.41
C GLY A 71 10.64 10.21 2.90
N VAL A 72 11.73 10.35 3.68
CA VAL A 72 11.69 10.23 5.15
C VAL A 72 12.30 11.45 5.85
N ASP A 73 12.42 12.59 5.18
CA ASP A 73 12.84 13.82 5.85
C ASP A 73 11.77 14.27 6.88
N PRO A 74 12.16 14.99 7.95
CA PRO A 74 11.26 15.32 9.05
C PRO A 74 10.01 16.11 8.64
N GLU A 75 10.12 16.99 7.64
CA GLU A 75 9.00 17.81 7.17
C GLU A 75 8.00 16.94 6.42
N THR A 76 8.48 16.05 5.56
CA THR A 76 7.67 15.07 4.83
C THR A 76 6.96 14.12 5.79
N LEU A 77 7.66 13.61 6.83
CA LEU A 77 7.03 12.73 7.83
C LEU A 77 5.91 13.44 8.60
N ALA A 78 6.13 14.67 9.02
CA ALA A 78 5.12 15.46 9.74
C ALA A 78 3.90 15.75 8.84
N ALA A 79 4.11 16.18 7.61
CA ALA A 79 3.06 16.44 6.64
C ALA A 79 2.28 15.16 6.27
N THR A 80 2.97 14.02 6.17
CA THR A 80 2.35 12.70 5.95
C THR A 80 1.42 12.33 7.10
N ALA A 81 1.85 12.49 8.34
CA ALA A 81 1.03 12.21 9.52
C ALA A 81 -0.21 13.12 9.57
N GLU A 82 -0.05 14.40 9.26
CA GLU A 82 -1.15 15.36 9.18
C GLU A 82 -2.16 14.99 8.07
N LEU A 83 -1.68 14.65 6.88
CA LEU A 83 -2.53 14.18 5.79
C LEU A 83 -3.31 12.93 6.21
N ILE A 84 -2.64 11.92 6.76
CA ILE A 84 -3.29 10.68 7.19
C ILE A 84 -4.37 10.98 8.23
N LYS A 85 -4.06 11.79 9.24
CA LYS A 85 -4.99 12.15 10.32
C LYS A 85 -6.29 12.75 9.81
N HIS A 86 -6.21 13.64 8.83
CA HIS A 86 -7.35 14.41 8.34
C HIS A 86 -7.99 13.83 7.05
N THR A 87 -7.43 12.78 6.47
CA THR A 87 -7.98 12.13 5.27
C THR A 87 -9.35 11.50 5.57
N PRO A 88 -10.43 11.91 4.86
CA PRO A 88 -11.80 11.43 5.13
C PRO A 88 -12.12 10.10 4.43
N ILE A 89 -11.25 9.60 3.57
CA ILE A 89 -11.43 8.39 2.77
C ILE A 89 -10.53 7.25 3.25
N PRO A 90 -10.75 6.00 2.80
CA PRO A 90 -9.86 4.86 3.06
C PRO A 90 -8.41 5.15 2.68
N VAL A 91 -7.45 4.73 3.53
CA VAL A 91 -6.01 4.96 3.32
C VAL A 91 -5.23 3.66 3.35
N VAL A 92 -4.37 3.48 2.36
CA VAL A 92 -3.32 2.45 2.32
C VAL A 92 -1.99 3.12 2.64
N ILE A 93 -1.32 2.64 3.68
CA ILE A 93 -0.05 3.19 4.19
C ILE A 93 1.03 2.13 4.01
N ASP A 94 2.01 2.42 3.17
CA ASP A 94 3.12 1.51 2.85
C ASP A 94 4.47 2.25 2.88
N ALA A 95 5.55 1.54 2.86
CA ALA A 95 6.92 2.05 2.68
C ALA A 95 7.24 3.26 3.59
N ASP A 96 7.67 4.39 3.02
CA ASP A 96 8.13 5.57 3.75
C ASP A 96 7.06 6.16 4.69
N ALA A 97 5.76 6.02 4.35
CA ALA A 97 4.69 6.50 5.23
C ALA A 97 4.54 5.68 6.52
N LEU A 98 5.01 4.43 6.57
CA LEU A 98 5.08 3.66 7.81
C LEU A 98 6.07 4.26 8.82
N VAL A 99 7.13 4.95 8.32
CA VAL A 99 8.06 5.70 9.17
C VAL A 99 7.35 6.91 9.79
N ALA A 100 6.47 7.57 9.05
CA ALA A 100 5.66 8.66 9.59
C ALA A 100 4.72 8.17 10.71
N ILE A 101 4.09 6.99 10.57
CA ILE A 101 3.29 6.38 11.63
C ILE A 101 4.14 6.08 12.87
N ALA A 102 5.36 5.57 12.70
CA ALA A 102 6.27 5.31 13.81
C ALA A 102 6.64 6.60 14.58
N ALA A 103 6.86 7.69 13.85
CA ALA A 103 7.22 8.99 14.44
C ALA A 103 5.99 9.70 15.07
N TYR A 104 4.80 9.53 14.52
CA TYR A 104 3.56 10.23 14.90
C TYR A 104 2.39 9.24 15.06
N PRO A 105 2.45 8.28 16.00
CA PRO A 105 1.45 7.19 16.09
C PRO A 105 0.02 7.68 16.37
N ASP A 106 -0.12 8.86 16.95
CA ASP A 106 -1.42 9.45 17.27
C ASP A 106 -2.21 9.87 16.01
N CYS A 107 -1.59 9.92 14.84
CA CYS A 107 -2.29 10.25 13.59
C CYS A 107 -3.30 9.16 13.16
N LEU A 108 -3.21 7.95 13.71
CA LEU A 108 -4.18 6.88 13.48
C LEU A 108 -5.37 6.93 14.47
N LYS A 109 -5.21 7.61 15.62
CA LYS A 109 -6.25 7.62 16.64
C LYS A 109 -7.44 8.47 16.22
N GLY A 110 -8.64 7.92 16.41
CA GLY A 110 -9.89 8.64 16.14
C GLY A 110 -10.20 8.86 14.66
N ARG A 111 -9.46 8.24 13.75
CA ARG A 111 -9.81 8.29 12.32
C ARG A 111 -11.18 7.64 12.09
N GLY A 112 -12.06 8.36 11.38
CA GLY A 112 -13.36 7.84 10.97
C GLY A 112 -13.32 6.94 9.72
N ALA A 113 -12.23 7.05 8.93
CA ALA A 113 -12.07 6.29 7.70
C ALA A 113 -11.17 5.05 7.89
N PRO A 114 -11.49 3.93 7.23
CA PRO A 114 -10.69 2.71 7.30
C PRO A 114 -9.24 2.92 6.86
N THR A 115 -8.33 2.24 7.54
CA THR A 115 -6.88 2.36 7.30
C THR A 115 -6.25 0.98 7.25
N VAL A 116 -5.30 0.77 6.33
CA VAL A 116 -4.48 -0.43 6.27
C VAL A 116 -2.99 -0.07 6.24
N LEU A 117 -2.21 -0.75 7.06
CA LEU A 117 -0.75 -0.71 7.09
C LEU A 117 -0.21 -1.99 6.45
N THR A 118 0.82 -1.88 5.62
CA THR A 118 1.34 -3.03 4.86
C THR A 118 2.83 -3.32 5.12
N PRO A 119 3.28 -3.44 6.38
CA PRO A 119 4.69 -3.62 6.68
C PRO A 119 5.24 -4.99 6.28
N HIS A 120 6.47 -5.04 5.76
CA HIS A 120 7.34 -6.21 5.85
C HIS A 120 8.06 -6.23 7.22
N ASP A 121 8.83 -7.28 7.52
CA ASP A 121 9.46 -7.44 8.86
C ASP A 121 10.35 -6.25 9.27
N GLY A 122 11.08 -5.65 8.32
CA GLY A 122 11.90 -4.46 8.57
C GLY A 122 11.07 -3.22 8.89
N GLU A 123 10.01 -2.97 8.11
CA GLU A 123 9.06 -1.88 8.34
C GLU A 123 8.27 -2.10 9.63
N PHE A 124 7.89 -3.34 9.92
CA PHE A 124 7.24 -3.70 11.18
C PHE A 124 8.12 -3.35 12.39
N LYS A 125 9.43 -3.64 12.31
CA LYS A 125 10.39 -3.25 13.35
C LYS A 125 10.43 -1.72 13.52
N THR A 126 10.42 -0.97 12.44
CA THR A 126 10.39 0.51 12.51
C THR A 126 9.10 0.99 13.17
N LEU A 127 7.96 0.41 12.77
CA LEU A 127 6.63 0.78 13.25
C LEU A 127 6.41 0.47 14.73
N THR A 128 6.93 -0.66 15.23
CA THR A 128 6.62 -1.18 16.58
C THR A 128 7.81 -1.17 17.54
N GLY A 129 9.00 -0.82 17.07
CA GLY A 129 10.25 -0.86 17.84
C GLY A 129 10.94 -2.24 17.87
N SER A 130 10.27 -3.31 17.44
CA SER A 130 10.81 -4.67 17.44
C SER A 130 10.37 -5.47 16.19
N PRO A 131 11.19 -6.40 15.69
CA PRO A 131 10.75 -7.27 14.61
C PRO A 131 9.56 -8.14 15.06
N PRO A 132 8.79 -8.71 14.12
CA PRO A 132 7.75 -9.66 14.50
C PRO A 132 8.35 -10.80 15.34
N SER A 133 7.65 -11.21 16.41
CA SER A 133 8.05 -12.34 17.23
C SER A 133 7.92 -13.67 16.46
N ILE A 134 8.36 -14.78 17.09
CA ILE A 134 8.15 -16.12 16.54
C ILE A 134 6.65 -16.42 16.35
N ASP A 135 5.80 -15.88 17.23
CA ASP A 135 4.35 -15.82 17.04
C ASP A 135 3.99 -14.56 16.22
N ARG A 136 4.07 -14.71 14.91
CA ARG A 136 3.70 -13.64 13.97
C ARG A 136 2.23 -13.27 14.06
N CYS A 137 1.36 -14.20 14.48
CA CYS A 137 -0.07 -13.94 14.64
C CYS A 137 -0.32 -12.97 15.79
N ALA A 138 0.33 -13.19 16.93
CA ALA A 138 0.27 -12.27 18.06
C ALA A 138 0.84 -10.90 17.69
N SER A 139 1.97 -10.87 16.96
CA SER A 139 2.59 -9.62 16.48
C SER A 139 1.64 -8.83 15.56
N ALA A 140 1.02 -9.48 14.57
CA ALA A 140 0.10 -8.83 13.65
C ALA A 140 -1.14 -8.27 14.37
N ARG A 141 -1.74 -9.04 15.30
CA ARG A 141 -2.89 -8.59 16.12
C ARG A 141 -2.52 -7.41 17.02
N SER A 142 -1.36 -7.46 17.65
CA SER A 142 -0.90 -6.38 18.53
C SER A 142 -0.70 -5.06 17.78
N ALA A 143 -0.26 -5.12 16.52
CA ALA A 143 -0.09 -3.93 15.70
C ALA A 143 -1.42 -3.41 15.11
N ALA A 144 -2.47 -4.23 15.05
CA ALA A 144 -3.75 -3.90 14.40
C ALA A 144 -4.74 -3.16 15.33
N GLN A 145 -4.27 -2.27 16.23
CA GLN A 145 -5.14 -1.60 17.21
C GLN A 145 -6.07 -0.54 16.61
N HIS A 146 -5.56 0.18 15.61
CA HIS A 146 -6.27 1.32 15.00
C HIS A 146 -6.41 1.19 13.48
N ALA A 147 -5.84 0.14 12.90
CA ALA A 147 -5.81 -0.09 11.46
C ALA A 147 -5.77 -1.59 11.16
N ILE A 148 -6.19 -1.96 9.97
CA ILE A 148 -5.88 -3.30 9.43
C ILE A 148 -4.37 -3.37 9.22
N VAL A 149 -3.74 -4.49 9.58
CA VAL A 149 -2.31 -4.73 9.34
C VAL A 149 -2.15 -5.92 8.42
N LEU A 150 -1.55 -5.68 7.25
CA LEU A 150 -1.05 -6.73 6.37
C LEU A 150 0.45 -6.90 6.63
N LEU A 151 0.80 -7.88 7.44
CA LEU A 151 2.20 -8.24 7.73
C LEU A 151 2.74 -9.15 6.63
N LYS A 152 3.57 -8.57 5.76
CA LYS A 152 4.21 -9.27 4.63
C LYS A 152 5.17 -10.36 5.14
N GLY A 153 5.25 -11.50 4.44
CA GLY A 153 6.16 -12.60 4.77
C GLY A 153 5.85 -13.86 3.96
N PRO A 154 6.54 -14.98 4.22
CA PRO A 154 6.30 -16.25 3.53
C PRO A 154 4.84 -16.72 3.62
N THR A 155 4.20 -16.46 4.73
CA THR A 155 2.74 -16.41 4.88
C THR A 155 2.38 -14.99 5.25
N THR A 156 1.64 -14.31 4.41
CA THR A 156 1.15 -12.97 4.70
C THR A 156 -0.03 -13.06 5.66
N LEU A 157 -0.02 -12.25 6.71
CA LEU A 157 -1.07 -12.19 7.73
C LEU A 157 -1.85 -10.89 7.59
N VAL A 158 -3.17 -10.97 7.55
CA VAL A 158 -4.04 -9.78 7.58
C VAL A 158 -4.81 -9.79 8.89
N ALA A 159 -4.46 -8.88 9.79
CA ALA A 159 -5.10 -8.70 11.09
C ALA A 159 -6.04 -7.50 11.06
N ASN A 160 -7.23 -7.67 11.62
CA ASN A 160 -8.23 -6.63 11.78
C ASN A 160 -8.25 -6.14 13.24
N PRO A 161 -8.58 -4.87 13.53
CA PRO A 161 -8.71 -4.35 14.89
C PRO A 161 -9.64 -5.13 15.82
N ASN A 162 -10.63 -5.85 15.28
CA ASN A 162 -11.52 -6.72 16.07
C ASN A 162 -10.90 -8.07 16.46
N GLY A 163 -9.62 -8.33 16.09
CA GLY A 163 -8.89 -9.57 16.41
C GLY A 163 -8.97 -10.68 15.38
N GLU A 164 -9.76 -10.52 14.31
CA GLU A 164 -9.77 -11.48 13.19
C GLU A 164 -8.41 -11.51 12.47
N LEU A 165 -8.03 -12.69 12.01
CA LEU A 165 -6.77 -12.94 11.33
C LEU A 165 -6.99 -13.82 10.10
N ILE A 166 -6.50 -13.38 8.95
CA ILE A 166 -6.53 -14.14 7.70
C ILE A 166 -5.09 -14.50 7.31
N PHE A 167 -4.90 -15.76 6.91
CA PHE A 167 -3.63 -16.28 6.40
C PHE A 167 -3.68 -16.32 4.88
N VAL A 168 -2.80 -15.58 4.22
CA VAL A 168 -2.64 -15.62 2.76
C VAL A 168 -1.37 -16.38 2.43
N ARG A 169 -1.52 -17.55 1.80
CA ARG A 169 -0.43 -18.50 1.48
C ARG A 169 -0.18 -18.60 -0.01
N SER A 170 -0.77 -17.73 -0.81
CA SER A 170 -0.51 -17.66 -2.25
C SER A 170 0.80 -16.91 -2.55
N GLY A 171 1.39 -17.26 -3.68
CA GLY A 171 2.70 -16.73 -4.05
C GLY A 171 3.85 -17.58 -3.53
N ASP A 172 5.04 -17.20 -3.92
CA ASP A 172 6.29 -17.87 -3.56
C ASP A 172 7.47 -16.88 -3.56
N GLN A 173 8.69 -17.42 -3.55
CA GLN A 173 9.93 -16.65 -3.48
C GLN A 173 10.15 -15.66 -4.62
N ARG A 174 9.45 -15.77 -5.75
CA ARG A 174 9.50 -14.79 -6.85
C ARG A 174 9.05 -13.40 -6.38
N LEU A 175 8.18 -13.34 -5.38
CA LEU A 175 7.77 -12.07 -4.76
C LEU A 175 8.84 -11.39 -3.90
N ALA A 176 9.95 -12.07 -3.60
CA ALA A 176 11.09 -11.47 -2.91
C ALA A 176 11.95 -10.62 -3.85
N THR A 177 11.33 -9.88 -4.75
CA THR A 177 11.97 -8.92 -5.66
C THR A 177 11.57 -7.48 -5.29
N ALA A 178 12.52 -6.54 -5.48
CA ALA A 178 12.28 -5.13 -5.19
C ALA A 178 11.10 -4.59 -6.02
N GLY A 179 10.18 -3.86 -5.37
CA GLY A 179 9.03 -3.26 -6.01
C GLY A 179 7.76 -4.12 -6.03
N SER A 180 7.84 -5.43 -5.69
CA SER A 180 6.64 -6.29 -5.61
C SER A 180 5.63 -5.78 -4.56
N GLY A 181 6.12 -5.20 -3.46
CA GLY A 181 5.31 -4.55 -2.44
C GLY A 181 4.55 -3.34 -2.97
N ASP A 182 5.18 -2.54 -3.84
CA ASP A 182 4.53 -1.37 -4.45
C ASP A 182 3.36 -1.79 -5.35
N VAL A 183 3.53 -2.85 -6.14
CA VAL A 183 2.43 -3.43 -6.94
C VAL A 183 1.30 -3.89 -6.03
N LEU A 184 1.62 -4.60 -4.92
CA LEU A 184 0.63 -5.04 -3.94
C LEU A 184 -0.11 -3.86 -3.32
N ALA A 185 0.59 -2.80 -2.93
CA ALA A 185 -0.01 -1.60 -2.36
C ALA A 185 -1.01 -0.96 -3.34
N GLY A 186 -0.68 -0.92 -4.64
CA GLY A 186 -1.59 -0.47 -5.69
C GLY A 186 -2.84 -1.34 -5.83
N ILE A 187 -2.69 -2.67 -5.81
CA ILE A 187 -3.82 -3.61 -5.85
C ILE A 187 -4.74 -3.40 -4.63
N ILE A 188 -4.12 -3.27 -3.45
CA ILE A 188 -4.87 -2.98 -2.21
C ILE A 188 -5.64 -1.66 -2.37
N GLY A 189 -5.00 -0.59 -2.86
CA GLY A 189 -5.65 0.71 -3.07
C GLY A 189 -6.92 0.61 -3.91
N ALA A 190 -6.88 -0.13 -5.00
CA ALA A 190 -8.03 -0.34 -5.88
C ALA A 190 -9.16 -1.13 -5.19
N LEU A 191 -8.84 -2.26 -4.55
CA LEU A 191 -9.86 -3.11 -3.91
C LEU A 191 -10.39 -2.49 -2.62
N PHE A 192 -9.52 -1.88 -1.81
CA PHE A 192 -9.87 -1.26 -0.53
C PHE A 192 -10.72 -0.01 -0.72
N GLY A 193 -10.46 0.76 -1.77
CA GLY A 193 -11.31 1.89 -2.13
C GLY A 193 -12.74 1.50 -2.48
N HIS A 194 -12.91 0.30 -3.05
CA HIS A 194 -14.23 -0.24 -3.42
C HIS A 194 -14.93 -0.93 -2.24
N SER A 195 -14.17 -1.65 -1.42
CA SER A 195 -14.64 -2.38 -0.25
C SER A 195 -13.60 -2.29 0.87
N PRO A 196 -13.71 -1.30 1.77
CA PRO A 196 -12.66 -1.02 2.77
C PRO A 196 -12.69 -2.00 3.95
N THR A 197 -12.45 -3.27 3.65
CA THR A 197 -12.45 -4.39 4.59
C THR A 197 -11.15 -5.16 4.59
N HIS A 198 -10.86 -5.86 5.69
CA HIS A 198 -9.71 -6.77 5.78
C HIS A 198 -9.80 -7.93 4.78
N LEU A 199 -11.04 -8.30 4.36
CA LEU A 199 -11.24 -9.31 3.31
C LEU A 199 -10.74 -8.80 1.95
N ALA A 200 -10.99 -7.53 1.59
CA ALA A 200 -10.47 -6.94 0.36
C ALA A 200 -8.93 -6.87 0.37
N VAL A 201 -8.33 -6.56 1.53
CA VAL A 201 -6.88 -6.56 1.72
C VAL A 201 -6.30 -7.97 1.53
N ALA A 202 -6.93 -8.98 2.12
CA ALA A 202 -6.52 -10.38 1.96
C ALA A 202 -6.71 -10.86 0.51
N ALA A 203 -7.81 -10.49 -0.15
CA ALA A 203 -8.05 -10.80 -1.56
C ALA A 203 -6.99 -10.17 -2.47
N ALA A 204 -6.58 -8.92 -2.21
CA ALA A 204 -5.50 -8.26 -2.93
C ALA A 204 -4.18 -9.04 -2.81
N ALA A 205 -3.80 -9.41 -1.58
CA ALA A 205 -2.60 -10.20 -1.34
C ALA A 205 -2.68 -11.59 -2.00
N HIS A 206 -3.85 -12.23 -1.96
CA HIS A 206 -4.06 -13.51 -2.63
C HIS A 206 -3.91 -13.37 -4.15
N TRP A 207 -4.55 -12.38 -4.75
CA TRP A 207 -4.46 -12.13 -6.19
C TRP A 207 -3.03 -11.82 -6.64
N HIS A 208 -2.32 -10.96 -5.90
CA HIS A 208 -0.91 -10.66 -6.12
C HIS A 208 -0.04 -11.93 -6.08
N GLY A 209 -0.26 -12.78 -5.07
CA GLY A 209 0.42 -14.06 -4.95
C GLY A 209 0.13 -15.01 -6.12
N ARG A 210 -1.14 -15.08 -6.56
CA ARG A 210 -1.53 -15.89 -7.72
C ARG A 210 -0.91 -15.38 -9.02
N ALA A 211 -0.81 -14.06 -9.20
CA ALA A 211 -0.14 -13.47 -10.36
C ALA A 211 1.34 -13.89 -10.41
N ALA A 212 2.04 -13.85 -9.30
CA ALA A 212 3.44 -14.29 -9.24
C ALA A 212 3.63 -15.76 -9.63
N THR A 213 2.67 -16.65 -9.33
CA THR A 213 2.79 -18.07 -9.73
C THR A 213 2.67 -18.31 -11.22
N LEU A 214 2.20 -17.33 -11.99
CA LEU A 214 2.15 -17.40 -13.47
C LEU A 214 3.41 -16.84 -14.13
N ALA A 215 4.29 -16.21 -13.35
CA ALA A 215 5.52 -15.61 -13.89
C ALA A 215 6.62 -16.65 -14.12
N GLU A 216 7.57 -16.28 -14.98
CA GLU A 216 8.84 -17.00 -15.13
C GLU A 216 9.69 -16.92 -13.84
N SER A 217 10.68 -17.80 -13.74
CA SER A 217 11.55 -17.87 -12.54
C SER A 217 12.38 -16.58 -12.31
N SER A 218 12.66 -15.83 -13.38
CA SER A 218 13.44 -14.58 -13.36
C SER A 218 12.57 -13.32 -13.33
N MET A 219 11.38 -13.41 -12.76
CA MET A 219 10.42 -12.31 -12.67
C MET A 219 11.02 -11.07 -11.98
N VAL A 220 10.72 -9.91 -12.52
CA VAL A 220 10.88 -8.60 -11.85
C VAL A 220 9.50 -8.00 -11.54
N ALA A 221 9.45 -7.04 -10.62
CA ALA A 221 8.16 -6.49 -10.14
C ALA A 221 7.29 -5.90 -11.27
N SER A 222 7.89 -5.35 -12.32
CA SER A 222 7.17 -4.80 -13.48
C SER A 222 6.45 -5.84 -14.33
N ASP A 223 6.71 -7.12 -14.15
CA ASP A 223 5.99 -8.20 -14.84
C ASP A 223 4.61 -8.45 -14.19
N LEU A 224 4.51 -8.25 -12.87
CA LEU A 224 3.31 -8.57 -12.08
C LEU A 224 2.02 -7.89 -12.60
N PRO A 225 2.01 -6.59 -12.95
CA PRO A 225 0.78 -5.95 -13.41
C PRO A 225 0.15 -6.65 -14.62
N SER A 226 0.97 -7.15 -15.56
CA SER A 226 0.50 -7.87 -16.75
C SER A 226 -0.12 -9.23 -16.42
N LEU A 227 0.29 -9.86 -15.32
CA LEU A 227 -0.15 -11.17 -14.86
C LEU A 227 -1.42 -11.13 -14.00
N LEU A 228 -1.86 -9.95 -13.56
CA LEU A 228 -3.04 -9.82 -12.71
C LEU A 228 -4.32 -10.32 -13.42
N GLN A 229 -4.56 -9.94 -14.66
CA GLN A 229 -5.75 -10.38 -15.38
C GLN A 229 -5.76 -11.90 -15.65
N PRO A 230 -4.70 -12.53 -16.16
CA PRO A 230 -4.63 -13.99 -16.28
C PRO A 230 -4.86 -14.69 -14.94
N ALA A 231 -4.26 -14.19 -13.84
CA ALA A 231 -4.46 -14.77 -12.51
C ALA A 231 -5.93 -14.68 -12.06
N ARG A 232 -6.59 -13.54 -12.27
CA ARG A 232 -8.02 -13.37 -11.96
C ARG A 232 -8.87 -14.34 -12.74
N SER A 233 -8.65 -14.47 -14.04
CA SER A 233 -9.39 -15.41 -14.88
C SER A 233 -9.24 -16.85 -14.37
N ALA A 234 -8.02 -17.27 -14.02
CA ALA A 234 -7.76 -18.59 -13.47
C ALA A 234 -8.42 -18.84 -12.11
N MET A 235 -8.59 -17.80 -11.27
CA MET A 235 -9.28 -17.94 -9.98
C MET A 235 -10.82 -18.01 -10.11
N LEU A 236 -11.39 -17.48 -11.18
CA LEU A 236 -12.84 -17.45 -11.41
C LEU A 236 -13.32 -18.59 -12.32
N SER A 237 -12.39 -19.31 -12.93
CA SER A 237 -12.73 -20.51 -13.72
C SER A 237 -13.18 -21.64 -12.79
N PRO A 238 -14.27 -22.36 -13.12
CA PRO A 238 -14.77 -23.48 -12.33
C PRO A 238 -13.82 -24.65 -12.29
#